data_c16b1702b333942d6be8ccbc38d2157e
#
_entry.id   c16b1702b333942d6be8ccbc38d2157e
#
_cell.length_a   1.000
_cell.length_b   1.000
_cell.length_c   1.000
_cell.angle_alpha   90.00
_cell.angle_beta   90.00
_cell.angle_gamma   90.00
#
_symmetry.space_group_name_H-M   'P 1'
#
loop_
_entity.id
_entity.type
_entity.pdbx_description
1 polymer ?
#
loop_
_entity_poly.entity_id
_entity_poly.type
_entity_poly.pdbx_seq_one_letter_code
_entity_poly.pdbx_strand_id
1 'polypeptide(L)'
;DKKGIRRYGHAYVPLDEALSRVVIDFSGRPGLHMRVPFKSGMVGAFDTQLAFEFFQGFVNHAGVTLHIDNLHGENAHHQAETVFKAFARALRMALERDARLGDVIPSTKGSL
;
A
#
# COMPACT_ATOMS: atom_id res chain seq x y z
N ASP A 1 -12.59 -8.23 -9.28
CA ASP A 1 -13.30 -9.29 -8.59
C ASP A 1 -12.54 -9.71 -7.35
N LYS A 2 -13.22 -9.66 -6.20
CA LYS A 2 -12.61 -9.93 -4.90
C LYS A 2 -12.80 -11.38 -4.43
N LYS A 3 -13.45 -12.20 -5.23
CA LYS A 3 -13.69 -13.60 -4.87
C LYS A 3 -12.40 -14.40 -4.91
N GLY A 4 -12.14 -15.14 -3.83
CA GLY A 4 -10.99 -16.04 -3.76
C GLY A 4 -9.64 -15.37 -3.58
N ILE A 5 -9.58 -14.05 -3.39
CA ILE A 5 -8.33 -13.35 -3.12
C ILE A 5 -8.02 -13.36 -1.63
N ARG A 6 -6.77 -13.11 -1.28
CA ARG A 6 -6.35 -13.07 0.12
C ARG A 6 -6.96 -11.89 0.88
N ARG A 7 -7.25 -10.81 0.18
CA ARG A 7 -7.83 -9.58 0.69
C ARG A 7 -6.82 -8.68 1.42
N TYR A 8 -5.99 -9.25 2.29
CA TYR A 8 -4.98 -8.51 3.02
C TYR A 8 -3.61 -8.73 2.41
N GLY A 9 -2.83 -7.67 2.35
CA GLY A 9 -1.44 -7.76 1.93
C GLY A 9 -0.57 -6.82 2.75
N HIS A 10 0.69 -7.19 2.89
CA HIS A 10 1.64 -6.36 3.62
C HIS A 10 3.05 -6.62 3.12
N ALA A 11 3.91 -5.64 3.31
CA ALA A 11 5.32 -5.79 3.00
C ALA A 11 6.14 -4.77 3.76
N TYR A 12 7.35 -5.20 4.13
CA TYR A 12 8.40 -4.34 4.65
C TYR A 12 9.48 -4.32 3.58
N VAL A 13 9.94 -3.15 3.19
CA VAL A 13 11.01 -3.03 2.18
C VAL A 13 12.08 -2.08 2.70
N PRO A 14 13.32 -2.54 2.81
CA PRO A 14 14.44 -1.68 3.18
C PRO A 14 15.20 -1.19 1.96
N LEU A 15 15.85 -0.06 2.10
CA LEU A 15 16.87 0.41 1.18
C LEU A 15 17.85 1.25 2.00
N ASP A 16 19.04 0.72 2.22
CA ASP A 16 20.06 1.31 3.08
C ASP A 16 19.46 1.73 4.44
N GLU A 17 19.43 3.02 4.78
CA GLU A 17 18.90 3.48 6.07
C GLU A 17 17.37 3.56 6.09
N ALA A 18 16.70 3.42 4.94
CA ALA A 18 15.25 3.56 4.86
C ALA A 18 14.56 2.21 5.02
N LEU A 19 13.42 2.26 5.67
CA LEU A 19 12.57 1.09 5.87
C LEU A 19 11.12 1.54 5.86
N SER A 20 10.32 0.97 4.95
CA SER A 20 8.90 1.29 4.88
C SER A 20 8.06 0.04 4.99
N ARG A 21 6.85 0.23 5.51
CA ARG A 21 5.85 -0.84 5.64
C ARG A 21 4.57 -0.39 4.96
N VAL A 22 3.94 -1.28 4.22
CA VAL A 22 2.62 -1.04 3.62
C VAL A 22 1.70 -2.18 4.01
N VAL A 23 0.46 -1.83 4.39
CA VAL A 23 -0.59 -2.80 4.67
C VAL A 23 -1.82 -2.37 3.88
N ILE A 24 -2.40 -3.29 3.13
CA ILE A 24 -3.58 -3.02 2.31
C ILE A 24 -4.69 -4.01 2.66
N ASP A 25 -5.92 -3.49 2.67
CA ASP A 25 -7.13 -4.27 2.90
C ASP A 25 -8.15 -3.93 1.80
N PHE A 26 -8.54 -4.91 1.01
CA PHE A 26 -9.59 -4.75 0.00
C PHE A 26 -10.95 -4.74 0.70
N SER A 27 -11.18 -3.72 1.49
CA SER A 27 -12.32 -3.60 2.40
C SER A 27 -13.60 -3.13 1.72
N GLY A 28 -13.48 -2.56 0.53
CA GLY A 28 -14.60 -1.86 -0.11
C GLY A 28 -14.81 -0.44 0.44
N ARG A 29 -13.99 -0.02 1.38
CA ARG A 29 -14.07 1.31 2.01
C ARG A 29 -12.79 2.09 1.75
N PRO A 30 -12.82 3.13 0.91
CA PRO A 30 -11.61 3.92 0.63
C PRO A 30 -11.07 4.59 1.89
N GLY A 31 -9.78 4.48 2.10
CA GLY A 31 -9.12 5.18 3.20
C GLY A 31 -7.62 5.15 3.02
N LEU A 32 -6.98 6.30 3.13
CA LEU A 32 -5.53 6.42 3.08
C LEU A 32 -5.00 6.93 4.41
N HIS A 33 -4.13 6.13 5.01
CA HIS A 33 -3.41 6.47 6.23
C HIS A 33 -1.93 6.44 5.91
N MET A 34 -1.41 7.60 5.52
CA MET A 34 -0.04 7.72 5.02
C MET A 34 0.81 8.55 5.96
N ARG A 35 1.83 7.92 6.51
CA ARG A 35 2.74 8.53 7.48
C ARG A 35 4.16 8.43 6.95
N VAL A 36 4.48 9.32 6.02
CA VAL A 36 5.79 9.35 5.36
C VAL A 36 6.35 10.78 5.47
N PRO A 37 7.17 11.05 6.49
CA PRO A 37 7.77 12.37 6.66
C PRO A 37 8.98 12.52 5.72
N PHE A 38 8.70 12.79 4.46
CA PHE A 38 9.76 12.96 3.46
C PHE A 38 10.76 14.01 3.89
N LYS A 39 12.06 13.69 3.78
CA LYS A 39 13.15 14.59 4.17
C LYS A 39 13.34 15.73 3.18
N SER A 40 12.71 15.67 2.02
CA SER A 40 12.74 16.71 1.00
C SER A 40 11.39 16.73 0.30
N GLY A 41 10.97 17.91 -0.16
CA GLY A 41 9.77 18.04 -0.98
C GLY A 41 9.96 17.54 -2.41
N MET A 42 11.21 17.26 -2.79
CA MET A 42 11.53 16.81 -4.15
C MET A 42 12.44 15.60 -4.11
N VAL A 43 12.23 14.68 -5.05
CA VAL A 43 13.13 13.58 -5.34
C VAL A 43 13.48 13.73 -6.83
N GLY A 44 14.65 14.33 -7.12
CA GLY A 44 14.96 14.75 -8.47
C GLY A 44 13.93 15.78 -8.94
N ALA A 45 13.25 15.53 -10.03
CA ALA A 45 12.18 16.38 -10.55
C ALA A 45 10.79 16.00 -10.01
N PHE A 46 10.72 14.97 -9.16
CA PHE A 46 9.46 14.46 -8.62
C PHE A 46 9.10 15.15 -7.32
N ASP A 47 7.93 15.79 -7.29
CA ASP A 47 7.39 16.40 -6.07
C ASP A 47 6.80 15.30 -5.19
N THR A 48 7.27 15.20 -3.94
CA THR A 48 6.81 14.14 -3.03
C THR A 48 5.32 14.26 -2.71
N GLN A 49 4.72 15.45 -2.88
CA GLN A 49 3.28 15.60 -2.71
C GLN A 49 2.50 14.75 -3.71
N LEU A 50 3.08 14.49 -4.89
CA LEU A 50 2.45 13.64 -5.90
C LEU A 50 2.27 12.21 -5.41
N ALA A 51 3.11 11.75 -4.49
CA ALA A 51 2.94 10.41 -3.90
C ALA A 51 1.63 10.32 -3.13
N PHE A 52 1.31 11.36 -2.33
CA PHE A 52 0.05 11.40 -1.60
C PHE A 52 -1.14 11.39 -2.56
N GLU A 53 -1.06 12.19 -3.62
CA GLU A 53 -2.14 12.27 -4.60
C GLU A 53 -2.32 10.96 -5.34
N PHE A 54 -1.21 10.29 -5.67
CA PHE A 54 -1.27 8.97 -6.32
C PHE A 54 -2.00 7.96 -5.45
N PHE A 55 -1.61 7.85 -4.18
CA PHE A 55 -2.21 6.86 -3.29
C PHE A 55 -3.65 7.20 -2.94
N GLN A 56 -3.98 8.49 -2.79
CA GLN A 56 -5.36 8.89 -2.55
C GLN A 56 -6.26 8.52 -3.74
N GLY A 57 -5.78 8.77 -4.96
CA GLY A 57 -6.50 8.36 -6.17
C GLY A 57 -6.67 6.86 -6.24
N PHE A 58 -5.62 6.12 -5.89
CA PHE A 58 -5.67 4.67 -5.91
C PHE A 58 -6.72 4.13 -4.93
N VAL A 59 -6.72 4.58 -3.67
CA VAL A 59 -7.66 4.04 -2.67
C VAL A 59 -9.10 4.41 -3.04
N ASN A 60 -9.32 5.60 -3.59
CA ASN A 60 -10.65 6.02 -3.98
C ASN A 60 -11.18 5.18 -5.15
N HIS A 61 -10.31 4.87 -6.10
CA HIS A 61 -10.70 4.10 -7.28
C HIS A 61 -10.87 2.61 -6.96
N ALA A 62 -9.94 2.06 -6.20
CA ALA A 62 -9.95 0.62 -5.89
C ALA A 62 -10.86 0.24 -4.72
N GLY A 63 -11.27 1.20 -3.90
CA GLY A 63 -12.11 0.93 -2.73
C GLY A 63 -11.37 0.16 -1.66
N VAL A 64 -10.14 0.57 -1.35
CA VAL A 64 -9.29 -0.13 -0.40
C VAL A 64 -8.90 0.77 0.78
N THR A 65 -8.57 0.14 1.88
CA THR A 65 -7.95 0.81 3.02
C THR A 65 -6.44 0.55 2.93
N LEU A 66 -5.66 1.62 2.97
CA LEU A 66 -4.22 1.55 2.74
C LEU A 66 -3.48 2.29 3.84
N HIS A 67 -2.55 1.58 4.49
CA HIS A 67 -1.65 2.14 5.48
C HIS A 67 -0.24 2.13 4.93
N ILE A 68 0.40 3.30 4.93
CA ILE A 68 1.78 3.45 4.44
C ILE A 68 2.58 4.14 5.53
N ASP A 69 3.63 3.47 6.00
CA ASP A 69 4.49 4.00 7.05
C ASP A 69 5.94 3.96 6.61
N ASN A 70 6.61 5.11 6.66
CA ASN A 70 8.06 5.13 6.56
C ASN A 70 8.59 5.09 8.00
N LEU A 71 9.13 3.94 8.38
CA LEU A 71 9.57 3.69 9.74
C LEU A 71 10.92 4.36 10.03
N HIS A 72 11.81 4.33 9.05
CA HIS A 72 13.13 4.96 9.11
C HIS A 72 13.48 5.50 7.72
N GLY A 73 14.24 6.59 7.67
CA GLY A 73 14.76 7.10 6.41
C GLY A 73 15.32 8.50 6.56
N GLU A 74 16.46 8.74 5.94
CA GLU A 74 17.15 10.03 5.95
C GLU A 74 17.29 10.63 4.55
N ASN A 75 17.09 9.82 3.51
CA ASN A 75 17.19 10.23 2.11
C ASN A 75 15.83 10.11 1.46
N ALA A 76 15.30 11.20 0.91
CA ALA A 76 13.94 11.23 0.35
C ALA A 76 13.77 10.24 -0.81
N HIS A 77 14.80 10.04 -1.63
CA HIS A 77 14.76 9.05 -2.71
C HIS A 77 14.58 7.63 -2.15
N HIS A 78 15.35 7.31 -1.10
CA HIS A 78 15.24 6.01 -0.44
C HIS A 78 13.88 5.82 0.22
N GLN A 79 13.35 6.89 0.84
CA GLN A 79 12.00 6.84 1.43
C GLN A 79 10.97 6.53 0.35
N ALA A 80 10.99 7.27 -0.75
CA ALA A 80 10.04 7.08 -1.84
C ALA A 80 10.14 5.68 -2.43
N GLU A 81 11.36 5.22 -2.71
CA GLU A 81 11.57 3.92 -3.32
C GLU A 81 11.06 2.78 -2.43
N THR A 82 11.34 2.84 -1.12
CA THR A 82 10.86 1.80 -0.20
C THR A 82 9.34 1.79 -0.09
N VAL A 83 8.71 2.98 -0.13
CA VAL A 83 7.25 3.11 -0.08
C VAL A 83 6.62 2.46 -1.31
N PHE A 84 7.07 2.80 -2.51
CA PHE A 84 6.47 2.28 -3.73
C PHE A 84 6.73 0.78 -3.90
N LYS A 85 7.91 0.30 -3.51
CA LYS A 85 8.19 -1.14 -3.56
C LYS A 85 7.36 -1.92 -2.55
N ALA A 86 7.22 -1.40 -1.34
CA ALA A 86 6.39 -2.05 -0.33
C ALA A 86 4.92 -2.07 -0.77
N PHE A 87 4.44 -0.99 -1.37
CA PHE A 87 3.09 -0.94 -1.91
C PHE A 87 2.87 -2.01 -2.97
N ALA A 88 3.78 -2.11 -3.93
CA ALA A 88 3.64 -3.09 -5.02
C ALA A 88 3.61 -4.53 -4.47
N ARG A 89 4.46 -4.85 -3.51
CA ARG A 89 4.49 -6.18 -2.90
C ARG A 89 3.23 -6.47 -2.08
N ALA A 90 2.77 -5.50 -1.30
CA ALA A 90 1.57 -5.66 -0.49
C ALA A 90 0.34 -5.86 -1.38
N LEU A 91 0.23 -5.07 -2.46
CA LEU A 91 -0.86 -5.18 -3.42
C LEU A 91 -0.87 -6.55 -4.07
N ARG A 92 0.28 -7.02 -4.52
CA ARG A 92 0.42 -8.33 -5.14
C ARG A 92 -0.04 -9.44 -4.19
N MET A 93 0.39 -9.37 -2.93
CA MET A 93 -0.03 -10.36 -1.93
C MET A 93 -1.54 -10.35 -1.72
N ALA A 94 -2.14 -9.17 -1.58
CA ALA A 94 -3.58 -9.06 -1.33
C ALA A 94 -4.41 -9.61 -2.48
N LEU A 95 -3.91 -9.50 -3.71
CA LEU A 95 -4.60 -9.96 -4.91
C LEU A 95 -4.36 -11.43 -5.24
N GLU A 96 -3.45 -12.10 -4.54
CA GLU A 96 -3.20 -13.52 -4.79
C GLU A 96 -4.45 -14.34 -4.52
N ARG A 97 -4.69 -15.32 -5.40
CA ARG A 97 -5.77 -16.27 -5.20
C ARG A 97 -5.39 -17.22 -4.07
N ASP A 98 -6.32 -17.45 -3.18
CA ASP A 98 -6.17 -18.44 -2.12
C ASP A 98 -7.07 -19.62 -2.46
N ALA A 99 -6.47 -20.75 -2.86
CA ALA A 99 -7.21 -21.93 -3.31
C ALA A 99 -8.14 -22.47 -2.22
N ARG A 100 -7.83 -22.24 -0.95
CA ARG A 100 -8.67 -22.69 0.17
C ARG A 100 -9.97 -21.92 0.26
N LEU A 101 -10.00 -20.67 -0.28
CA LEU A 101 -11.19 -19.83 -0.26
C LEU A 101 -12.10 -20.07 -1.46
N GLY A 102 -11.53 -20.58 -2.57
CA GLY A 102 -12.28 -20.76 -3.80
C GLY A 102 -12.90 -19.43 -4.24
N ASP A 103 -14.23 -19.42 -4.37
CA ASP A 103 -14.98 -18.22 -4.76
C ASP A 103 -15.59 -17.49 -3.56
N VAL A 104 -15.19 -17.85 -2.35
CA VAL A 104 -15.73 -17.21 -1.15
C VAL A 104 -15.16 -15.79 -1.02
N ILE A 105 -16.05 -14.85 -0.71
CA ILE A 105 -15.64 -13.47 -0.39
C ILE A 105 -15.14 -13.48 1.05
N PRO A 106 -13.90 -13.03 1.32
CA PRO A 106 -13.32 -13.09 2.67
C PRO A 106 -13.90 -12.00 3.59
N SER A 107 -15.19 -12.10 3.87
CA SER A 107 -15.90 -11.17 4.73
C SER A 107 -17.00 -11.91 5.46
N THR A 108 -17.14 -11.65 6.75
CA THR A 108 -18.23 -12.24 7.55
C THR A 108 -19.59 -11.72 7.13
N LYS A 109 -19.63 -10.61 6.39
CA LYS A 109 -20.88 -10.02 5.88
C LYS A 109 -21.29 -10.56 4.53
N GLY A 110 -20.45 -11.40 3.92
CA GLY A 110 -20.70 -11.93 2.59
C GLY A 110 -20.47 -10.94 1.46
N SER A 111 -19.95 -9.75 1.76
CA SER A 111 -19.64 -8.73 0.75
C SER A 111 -18.46 -7.89 1.23
N LEU A 112 -17.83 -7.21 0.30
CA LEU A 112 -16.72 -6.31 0.60
C LEU A 112 -17.06 -4.87 0.23
#